data_b2b12751ab288a2be4d968e0d13ba820
#
_entry.id   b2b12751ab288a2be4d968e0d13ba820
#
_cell.length_a   1.000
_cell.length_b   1.000
_cell.length_c   1.000
_cell.angle_alpha   90.00
_cell.angle_beta   90.00
_cell.angle_gamma   90.00
#
_symmetry.space_group_name_H-M   'P 1'
#
loop_
_entity.id
_entity.type
_entity.pdbx_description
1 polymer ?
#
loop_
_entity_poly.entity_id
_entity_poly.type
_entity_poly.pdbx_seq_one_letter_code
_entity_poly.pdbx_strand_id
1 'polypeptide(L)'
;VAVAVGLFGLTEIMLNLEQKPREVKAVPMHELLPTREELQASIGPILRGTLLGSLLGVLPGGGALLASFGAYALEKKISRTPQRFGHGAVEGVAAPEAANNAGAQTSFIPLLTLGVPSNAIMAVMAGAMTIQGIVPGPQVMTEHATLFWGMIASMWIGNLMLVVLNLPLVGLWVKLLQVPYRLLYPAIVFFCAIGIYSINNRALDVYLAVGIGVLGYPVSYTHLTLPTILLV
;
A
#
# COMPACT_ATOMS: atom_id res chain seq x y z
N VAL A 1 -15.13 -9.58 -0.96
CA VAL A 1 -13.69 -9.86 -1.22
C VAL A 1 -13.55 -10.83 -2.38
N ALA A 2 -14.21 -12.02 -2.39
CA ALA A 2 -14.07 -13.04 -3.43
C ALA A 2 -14.31 -12.49 -4.85
N VAL A 3 -15.37 -11.69 -5.05
CA VAL A 3 -15.68 -11.05 -6.34
C VAL A 3 -14.56 -10.12 -6.79
N ALA A 4 -14.05 -9.28 -5.89
CA ALA A 4 -13.00 -8.32 -6.24
C ALA A 4 -11.67 -9.03 -6.57
N VAL A 5 -11.28 -10.03 -5.77
CA VAL A 5 -10.06 -10.82 -6.04
C VAL A 5 -10.21 -11.63 -7.32
N GLY A 6 -11.39 -12.20 -7.59
CA GLY A 6 -11.67 -12.91 -8.85
C GLY A 6 -11.57 -11.99 -10.06
N LEU A 7 -12.33 -10.88 -10.04
CA LEU A 7 -12.47 -9.99 -11.19
C LEU A 7 -11.18 -9.22 -11.51
N PHE A 8 -10.47 -8.74 -10.50
CA PHE A 8 -9.26 -7.93 -10.69
C PHE A 8 -7.99 -8.74 -10.50
N GLY A 9 -7.88 -9.50 -9.40
CA GLY A 9 -6.66 -10.23 -9.06
C GLY A 9 -6.41 -11.41 -10.01
N LEU A 10 -7.33 -12.36 -10.09
CA LEU A 10 -7.13 -13.55 -10.94
C LEU A 10 -7.10 -13.19 -12.43
N THR A 11 -7.92 -12.24 -12.87
CA THR A 11 -7.90 -11.75 -14.25
C THR A 11 -6.56 -11.12 -14.60
N GLU A 12 -6.02 -10.26 -13.75
CA GLU A 12 -4.70 -9.64 -13.94
C GLU A 12 -3.58 -10.68 -14.01
N ILE A 13 -3.65 -11.69 -13.15
CA ILE A 13 -2.71 -12.81 -13.14
C ILE A 13 -2.74 -13.56 -14.48
N MET A 14 -3.92 -13.84 -15.02
CA MET A 14 -4.07 -14.53 -16.31
C MET A 14 -3.55 -13.69 -17.48
N LEU A 15 -3.81 -12.39 -17.50
CA LEU A 15 -3.28 -11.47 -18.51
C LEU A 15 -1.75 -11.37 -18.46
N ASN A 16 -1.17 -11.37 -17.27
CA ASN A 16 0.28 -11.31 -17.10
C ASN A 16 1.00 -12.61 -17.53
N LEU A 17 0.30 -13.76 -17.56
CA LEU A 17 0.86 -15.00 -18.11
C LEU A 17 1.12 -14.93 -19.62
N GLU A 18 0.37 -14.13 -20.35
CA GLU A 18 0.51 -13.93 -21.78
C GLU A 18 1.62 -12.94 -22.13
N GLN A 19 2.01 -12.09 -21.19
CA GLN A 19 3.04 -11.09 -21.41
C GLN A 19 4.43 -11.74 -21.38
N LYS A 20 5.32 -11.26 -22.27
CA LYS A 20 6.73 -11.66 -22.22
C LYS A 20 7.35 -11.19 -20.91
N PRO A 21 8.20 -12.03 -20.27
CA PRO A 21 8.89 -11.62 -19.05
C PRO A 21 9.63 -10.30 -19.29
N ARG A 22 9.33 -9.30 -18.45
CA ARG A 22 10.09 -8.05 -18.45
C ARG A 22 11.48 -8.34 -17.88
N GLU A 23 12.52 -8.06 -18.62
CA GLU A 23 13.89 -8.12 -18.08
C GLU A 23 14.04 -7.04 -17.02
N VAL A 24 14.02 -7.45 -15.77
CA VAL A 24 14.34 -6.57 -14.65
C VAL A 24 15.86 -6.59 -14.49
N LYS A 25 16.52 -5.51 -14.87
CA LYS A 25 17.97 -5.36 -14.64
C LYS A 25 18.20 -5.03 -13.17
N ALA A 26 19.11 -5.73 -12.53
CA ALA A 26 19.56 -5.39 -11.19
C ALA A 26 20.29 -4.03 -11.25
N VAL A 27 19.78 -3.09 -10.46
CA VAL A 27 20.39 -1.76 -10.31
C VAL A 27 21.52 -1.87 -9.29
N PRO A 28 22.74 -1.41 -9.60
CA PRO A 28 23.85 -1.44 -8.67
C PRO A 28 23.58 -0.52 -7.47
N MET A 29 24.14 -0.87 -6.32
CA MET A 29 23.87 -0.17 -5.04
C MET A 29 24.14 1.34 -5.09
N HIS A 30 25.10 1.79 -5.89
CA HIS A 30 25.44 3.22 -5.98
C HIS A 30 24.38 4.03 -6.76
N GLU A 31 23.56 3.38 -7.59
CA GLU A 31 22.46 4.01 -8.32
C GLU A 31 21.15 4.02 -7.51
N LEU A 32 21.12 3.39 -6.32
CA LEU A 32 19.94 3.41 -5.45
C LEU A 32 19.79 4.72 -4.67
N LEU A 33 20.87 5.49 -4.55
CA LEU A 33 20.81 6.79 -3.89
C LEU A 33 20.35 7.84 -4.89
N PRO A 34 19.37 8.68 -4.51
CA PRO A 34 18.87 9.71 -5.38
C PRO A 34 19.96 10.74 -5.72
N THR A 35 20.00 11.18 -6.95
CA THR A 35 20.83 12.29 -7.39
C THR A 35 20.37 13.61 -6.74
N ARG A 36 21.21 14.63 -6.76
CA ARG A 36 20.82 15.97 -6.26
C ARG A 36 19.61 16.54 -7.02
N GLU A 37 19.52 16.30 -8.31
CA GLU A 37 18.41 16.74 -9.15
C GLU A 37 17.11 16.03 -8.78
N GLU A 38 17.13 14.72 -8.61
CA GLU A 38 15.99 13.93 -8.16
C GLU A 38 15.54 14.33 -6.75
N LEU A 39 16.50 14.56 -5.85
CA LEU A 39 16.18 15.03 -4.50
C LEU A 39 15.47 16.39 -4.52
N GLN A 40 15.98 17.35 -5.29
CA GLN A 40 15.36 18.66 -5.44
C GLN A 40 13.97 18.57 -6.08
N ALA A 41 13.81 17.73 -7.10
CA ALA A 41 12.52 17.49 -7.74
C ALA A 41 11.50 16.84 -6.79
N SER A 42 11.97 16.06 -5.81
CA SER A 42 11.13 15.32 -4.84
C SER A 42 10.65 16.17 -3.66
N ILE A 43 11.37 17.24 -3.27
CA ILE A 43 11.04 18.02 -2.07
C ILE A 43 9.61 18.56 -2.09
N GLY A 44 9.21 19.23 -3.17
CA GLY A 44 7.85 19.76 -3.32
C GLY A 44 6.78 18.67 -3.26
N PRO A 45 6.88 17.60 -4.07
CA PRO A 45 6.01 16.44 -4.02
C PRO A 45 5.92 15.80 -2.63
N ILE A 46 7.04 15.60 -1.94
CA ILE A 46 7.08 15.05 -0.58
C ILE A 46 6.27 15.93 0.39
N LEU A 47 6.47 17.24 0.37
CA LEU A 47 5.75 18.15 1.26
C LEU A 47 4.24 18.14 0.99
N ARG A 48 3.82 18.19 -0.27
CA ARG A 48 2.39 18.12 -0.63
C ARG A 48 1.80 16.75 -0.30
N GLY A 49 2.52 15.68 -0.60
CA GLY A 49 2.13 14.32 -0.23
C GLY A 49 1.98 14.15 1.28
N THR A 50 2.97 14.60 2.06
CA THR A 50 2.91 14.57 3.53
C THR A 50 1.71 15.34 4.06
N LEU A 51 1.45 16.54 3.57
CA LEU A 51 0.30 17.34 4.00
C LEU A 51 -1.03 16.63 3.70
N LEU A 52 -1.20 16.17 2.46
CA LEU A 52 -2.41 15.45 2.05
C LEU A 52 -2.57 14.15 2.84
N GLY A 53 -1.50 13.39 3.00
CA GLY A 53 -1.48 12.15 3.78
C GLY A 53 -1.84 12.37 5.23
N SER A 54 -1.30 13.43 5.85
CA SER A 54 -1.62 13.80 7.23
C SER A 54 -3.09 14.12 7.41
N LEU A 55 -3.69 14.84 6.47
CA LEU A 55 -5.11 15.18 6.53
C LEU A 55 -6.01 13.95 6.34
N LEU A 56 -5.73 13.13 5.33
CA LEU A 56 -6.54 11.96 5.00
C LEU A 56 -6.35 10.81 6.02
N GLY A 57 -5.19 10.69 6.64
CA GLY A 57 -4.92 9.67 7.64
C GLY A 57 -5.74 9.83 8.93
N VAL A 58 -6.10 11.06 9.29
CA VAL A 58 -6.98 11.34 10.44
C VAL A 58 -8.43 10.93 10.16
N LEU A 59 -8.85 10.91 8.89
CA LEU A 59 -10.22 10.62 8.53
C LEU A 59 -10.52 9.11 8.63
N PRO A 60 -11.64 8.72 9.30
CA PRO A 60 -12.06 7.33 9.34
C PRO A 60 -12.32 6.77 7.93
N GLY A 61 -11.75 5.61 7.63
CA GLY A 61 -11.88 4.95 6.33
C GLY A 61 -10.96 5.49 5.23
N GLY A 62 -10.34 6.67 5.41
CA GLY A 62 -9.41 7.27 4.44
C GLY A 62 -8.10 6.49 4.36
N GLY A 63 -7.38 6.53 5.44
CA GLY A 63 -6.11 5.82 5.60
C GLY A 63 -5.04 6.14 4.56
N ALA A 64 -3.94 5.42 4.69
CA ALA A 64 -2.74 5.59 3.86
C ALA A 64 -2.99 5.29 2.37
N LEU A 65 -3.90 4.35 2.07
CA LEU A 65 -4.19 3.96 0.69
C LEU A 65 -4.81 5.10 -0.12
N LEU A 66 -5.89 5.71 0.39
CA LEU A 66 -6.52 6.87 -0.28
C LEU A 66 -5.58 8.07 -0.35
N ALA A 67 -4.74 8.25 0.67
CA ALA A 67 -3.73 9.30 0.69
C ALA A 67 -2.72 9.13 -0.45
N SER A 68 -2.23 7.91 -0.68
CA SER A 68 -1.30 7.61 -1.77
C SER A 68 -1.89 7.88 -3.14
N PHE A 69 -3.10 7.39 -3.41
CA PHE A 69 -3.78 7.62 -4.69
C PHE A 69 -4.10 9.11 -4.89
N GLY A 70 -4.58 9.79 -3.84
CA GLY A 70 -4.86 11.22 -3.88
C GLY A 70 -3.62 12.05 -4.17
N ALA A 71 -2.48 11.72 -3.55
CA ALA A 71 -1.21 12.39 -3.78
C ALA A 71 -0.70 12.17 -5.21
N TYR A 72 -0.80 10.94 -5.73
CA TYR A 72 -0.46 10.66 -7.12
C TYR A 72 -1.30 11.46 -8.11
N ALA A 73 -2.62 11.47 -7.91
CA ALA A 73 -3.53 12.21 -8.77
C ALA A 73 -3.28 13.74 -8.71
N LEU A 74 -3.03 14.26 -7.51
CA LEU A 74 -2.69 15.66 -7.29
C LEU A 74 -1.39 16.04 -8.03
N GLU A 75 -0.30 15.27 -7.82
CA GLU A 75 0.98 15.54 -8.45
C GLU A 75 0.90 15.44 -9.97
N LYS A 76 0.21 14.44 -10.50
CA LYS A 76 -0.01 14.30 -11.95
C LYS A 76 -0.76 15.50 -12.53
N LYS A 77 -1.74 16.07 -11.79
CA LYS A 77 -2.52 17.25 -12.21
C LYS A 77 -1.70 18.54 -12.17
N ILE A 78 -0.80 18.67 -11.19
CA ILE A 78 0.02 19.88 -11.00
C ILE A 78 1.27 19.85 -11.89
N SER A 79 1.72 18.65 -12.26
CA SER A 79 2.96 18.47 -13.04
C SER A 79 2.90 19.18 -14.39
N ARG A 80 4.04 19.78 -14.76
CA ARG A 80 4.24 20.33 -16.10
C ARG A 80 4.44 19.25 -17.17
N THR A 81 4.74 18.03 -16.75
CA THR A 81 5.01 16.87 -17.63
C THR A 81 4.22 15.64 -17.21
N PRO A 82 2.86 15.70 -17.20
CA PRO A 82 2.01 14.62 -16.72
C PRO A 82 2.19 13.29 -17.48
N GLN A 83 2.71 13.35 -18.73
CA GLN A 83 2.98 12.17 -19.56
C GLN A 83 4.11 11.29 -19.00
N ARG A 84 5.00 11.86 -18.17
CA ARG A 84 6.08 11.10 -17.51
C ARG A 84 5.59 10.19 -16.39
N PHE A 85 4.38 10.44 -15.86
CA PHE A 85 3.80 9.59 -14.81
C PHE A 85 3.53 8.19 -15.35
N GLY A 86 4.03 7.18 -14.66
CA GLY A 86 4.08 5.79 -15.14
C GLY A 86 5.30 5.47 -16.02
N HIS A 87 6.13 6.47 -16.40
CA HIS A 87 7.30 6.32 -17.25
C HIS A 87 8.56 6.95 -16.62
N GLY A 88 8.72 6.84 -15.31
CA GLY A 88 9.92 7.28 -14.60
C GLY A 88 9.87 8.70 -14.02
N ALA A 89 8.68 9.24 -13.75
CA ALA A 89 8.55 10.48 -13.00
C ALA A 89 8.83 10.22 -11.51
N VAL A 90 9.89 10.80 -10.95
CA VAL A 90 10.26 10.66 -9.54
C VAL A 90 9.17 11.25 -8.61
N GLU A 91 8.52 12.29 -9.04
CA GLU A 91 7.41 12.94 -8.34
C GLU A 91 6.21 11.99 -8.15
N GLY A 92 5.99 11.11 -9.14
CA GLY A 92 4.93 10.09 -9.12
C GLY A 92 5.18 8.94 -8.15
N VAL A 93 6.37 8.87 -7.55
CA VAL A 93 6.72 7.92 -6.48
C VAL A 93 6.85 8.66 -5.15
N ALA A 94 7.57 9.79 -5.15
CA ALA A 94 7.89 10.53 -3.93
C ALA A 94 6.65 11.05 -3.18
N ALA A 95 5.66 11.59 -3.90
CA ALA A 95 4.46 12.12 -3.27
C ALA A 95 3.54 11.04 -2.69
N PRO A 96 3.18 9.96 -3.42
CA PRO A 96 2.38 8.87 -2.89
C PRO A 96 3.02 8.18 -1.69
N GLU A 97 4.32 7.94 -1.73
CA GLU A 97 5.03 7.31 -0.61
C GLU A 97 5.08 8.20 0.63
N ALA A 98 5.33 9.51 0.44
CA ALA A 98 5.26 10.46 1.54
C ALA A 98 3.84 10.54 2.13
N ALA A 99 2.81 10.52 1.29
CA ALA A 99 1.41 10.52 1.72
C ALA A 99 1.02 9.23 2.45
N ASN A 100 1.50 8.07 1.97
CA ASN A 100 1.30 6.78 2.61
C ASN A 100 1.85 6.78 4.04
N ASN A 101 3.11 7.15 4.17
CA ASN A 101 3.78 7.21 5.48
C ASN A 101 3.11 8.21 6.42
N ALA A 102 2.79 9.41 5.94
CA ALA A 102 2.10 10.42 6.73
C ALA A 102 0.70 9.96 7.15
N GLY A 103 -0.07 9.36 6.25
CA GLY A 103 -1.40 8.81 6.53
C GLY A 103 -1.38 7.66 7.54
N ALA A 104 -0.37 6.79 7.47
CA ALA A 104 -0.19 5.72 8.44
C ALA A 104 0.10 6.27 9.84
N GLN A 105 0.97 7.27 9.95
CA GLN A 105 1.32 7.89 11.24
C GLN A 105 0.14 8.67 11.84
N THR A 106 -0.56 9.47 11.05
CA THR A 106 -1.67 10.29 11.53
C THR A 106 -2.93 9.49 11.84
N SER A 107 -3.03 8.24 11.38
CA SER A 107 -4.07 7.29 11.76
C SER A 107 -4.10 6.98 13.27
N PHE A 108 -3.00 7.19 13.99
CA PHE A 108 -2.95 7.08 15.44
C PHE A 108 -3.68 8.21 16.17
N ILE A 109 -3.83 9.38 15.54
CA ILE A 109 -4.44 10.54 16.19
C ILE A 109 -5.88 10.22 16.63
N PRO A 110 -6.83 9.81 15.77
CA PRO A 110 -8.18 9.50 16.19
C PRO A 110 -8.25 8.31 17.17
N LEU A 111 -7.36 7.33 17.05
CA LEU A 111 -7.30 6.22 17.99
C LEU A 111 -6.92 6.68 19.40
N LEU A 112 -5.89 7.53 19.52
CA LEU A 112 -5.37 7.96 20.82
C LEU A 112 -6.11 9.14 21.43
N THR A 113 -6.84 9.93 20.61
CA THR A 113 -7.60 11.09 21.09
C THR A 113 -9.07 10.79 21.31
N LEU A 114 -9.67 9.95 20.47
CA LEU A 114 -11.10 9.67 20.47
C LEU A 114 -11.41 8.19 20.77
N GLY A 115 -10.42 7.31 20.77
CA GLY A 115 -10.60 5.86 20.87
C GLY A 115 -11.21 5.24 19.60
N VAL A 116 -11.24 5.98 18.48
CA VAL A 116 -11.87 5.55 17.23
C VAL A 116 -10.79 5.09 16.24
N PRO A 117 -10.77 3.80 15.86
CA PRO A 117 -9.83 3.33 14.85
C PRO A 117 -10.19 3.87 13.46
N SER A 118 -9.23 4.48 12.77
CA SER A 118 -9.42 5.05 11.43
C SER A 118 -9.33 4.01 10.31
N ASN A 119 -8.75 2.85 10.57
CA ASN A 119 -8.59 1.76 9.60
C ASN A 119 -8.47 0.40 10.31
N ALA A 120 -8.43 -0.69 9.54
CA ALA A 120 -8.38 -2.05 10.07
C ALA A 120 -7.16 -2.32 10.97
N ILE A 121 -5.99 -1.74 10.65
CA ILE A 121 -4.77 -1.90 11.44
C ILE A 121 -4.95 -1.22 12.80
N MET A 122 -5.52 -0.03 12.82
CA MET A 122 -5.83 0.70 14.06
C MET A 122 -6.89 -0.04 14.89
N ALA A 123 -7.83 -0.73 14.25
CA ALA A 123 -8.82 -1.56 14.96
C ALA A 123 -8.16 -2.75 15.66
N VAL A 124 -7.21 -3.42 15.02
CA VAL A 124 -6.41 -4.49 15.64
C VAL A 124 -5.58 -3.93 16.80
N MET A 125 -4.97 -2.76 16.61
CA MET A 125 -4.21 -2.08 17.68
C MET A 125 -5.11 -1.75 18.87
N ALA A 126 -6.31 -1.19 18.64
CA ALA A 126 -7.28 -0.92 19.69
C ALA A 126 -7.65 -2.19 20.47
N GLY A 127 -7.89 -3.31 19.75
CA GLY A 127 -8.14 -4.61 20.36
C GLY A 127 -6.98 -5.10 21.21
N ALA A 128 -5.74 -4.97 20.72
CA ALA A 128 -4.55 -5.34 21.47
C ALA A 128 -4.37 -4.51 22.75
N MET A 129 -4.61 -3.20 22.68
CA MET A 129 -4.61 -2.32 23.85
C MET A 129 -5.66 -2.75 24.86
N THR A 130 -6.88 -3.04 24.42
CA THR A 130 -7.98 -3.47 25.29
C THR A 130 -7.67 -4.80 25.99
N ILE A 131 -7.06 -5.76 25.30
CA ILE A 131 -6.61 -7.05 25.89
C ILE A 131 -5.58 -6.80 27.01
N GLN A 132 -4.75 -5.77 26.87
CA GLN A 132 -3.76 -5.38 27.87
C GLN A 132 -4.37 -4.47 28.99
N GLY A 133 -5.69 -4.30 29.02
CA GLY A 133 -6.38 -3.46 30.01
C GLY A 133 -6.23 -1.95 29.75
N ILE A 134 -5.77 -1.55 28.57
CA ILE A 134 -5.60 -0.13 28.20
C ILE A 134 -6.77 0.28 27.32
N VAL A 135 -7.56 1.24 27.78
CA VAL A 135 -8.67 1.78 27.00
C VAL A 135 -8.13 2.78 25.97
N PRO A 136 -8.32 2.53 24.65
CA PRO A 136 -7.95 3.48 23.63
C PRO A 136 -8.69 4.81 23.81
N GLY A 137 -7.96 5.93 23.73
CA GLY A 137 -8.53 7.26 23.92
C GLY A 137 -7.56 8.22 24.61
N PRO A 138 -8.04 9.41 25.03
CA PRO A 138 -7.19 10.46 25.59
C PRO A 138 -6.47 10.06 26.89
N GLN A 139 -7.02 9.09 27.62
CA GLN A 139 -6.43 8.56 28.85
C GLN A 139 -5.05 7.91 28.61
N VAL A 140 -4.79 7.40 27.39
CA VAL A 140 -3.48 6.83 27.04
C VAL A 140 -2.38 7.86 27.17
N MET A 141 -2.66 9.13 26.88
CA MET A 141 -1.67 10.20 26.98
C MET A 141 -1.39 10.64 28.43
N THR A 142 -2.36 10.47 29.32
CA THR A 142 -2.29 10.91 30.72
C THR A 142 -1.93 9.78 31.68
N GLU A 143 -2.65 8.67 31.62
CA GLU A 143 -2.47 7.54 32.54
C GLU A 143 -1.37 6.58 32.10
N HIS A 144 -1.12 6.48 30.77
CA HIS A 144 -0.11 5.62 30.19
C HIS A 144 0.92 6.42 29.37
N ALA A 145 1.38 7.56 29.90
CA ALA A 145 2.30 8.48 29.22
C ALA A 145 3.58 7.78 28.73
N THR A 146 4.13 6.84 29.50
CA THR A 146 5.29 6.04 29.09
C THR A 146 5.02 5.21 27.85
N LEU A 147 3.84 4.58 27.77
CA LEU A 147 3.42 3.83 26.57
C LEU A 147 3.28 4.77 25.36
N PHE A 148 2.61 5.91 25.54
CA PHE A 148 2.40 6.89 24.49
C PHE A 148 3.72 7.41 23.90
N TRP A 149 4.63 7.88 24.72
CA TRP A 149 5.93 8.38 24.26
C TRP A 149 6.84 7.27 23.76
N GLY A 150 6.78 6.09 24.38
CA GLY A 150 7.49 4.89 23.93
C GLY A 150 7.06 4.47 22.52
N MET A 151 5.76 4.55 22.21
CA MET A 151 5.23 4.27 20.89
C MET A 151 5.74 5.28 19.86
N ILE A 152 5.71 6.57 20.16
CA ILE A 152 6.28 7.62 19.28
C ILE A 152 7.77 7.38 19.04
N ALA A 153 8.54 7.12 20.09
CA ALA A 153 9.96 6.81 19.95
C ALA A 153 10.21 5.55 19.12
N SER A 154 9.40 4.50 19.29
CA SER A 154 9.50 3.27 18.51
C SER A 154 9.25 3.49 17.02
N MET A 155 8.34 4.41 16.64
CA MET A 155 8.11 4.77 15.26
C MET A 155 9.33 5.42 14.62
N TRP A 156 10.03 6.31 15.32
CA TRP A 156 11.28 6.92 14.83
C TRP A 156 12.37 5.87 14.64
N ILE A 157 12.57 5.01 15.66
CA ILE A 157 13.56 3.93 15.60
C ILE A 157 13.19 2.95 14.47
N GLY A 158 11.92 2.56 14.36
CA GLY A 158 11.41 1.67 13.32
C GLY A 158 11.66 2.22 11.93
N ASN A 159 11.37 3.50 11.67
CA ASN A 159 11.64 4.14 10.39
C ASN A 159 13.13 4.17 10.04
N LEU A 160 14.00 4.44 11.03
CA LEU A 160 15.44 4.35 10.83
C LEU A 160 15.87 2.92 10.49
N MET A 161 15.36 1.93 11.23
CA MET A 161 15.64 0.51 10.96
C MET A 161 15.16 0.09 9.58
N LEU A 162 14.01 0.57 9.12
CA LEU A 162 13.50 0.29 7.77
C LEU A 162 14.48 0.76 6.69
N VAL A 163 15.06 1.96 6.83
CA VAL A 163 16.08 2.45 5.89
C VAL A 163 17.32 1.56 5.93
N VAL A 164 17.84 1.29 7.14
CA VAL A 164 19.06 0.48 7.32
C VAL A 164 18.91 -0.95 6.80
N LEU A 165 17.72 -1.55 6.96
CA LEU A 165 17.47 -2.91 6.51
C LEU A 165 17.11 -2.99 5.03
N ASN A 166 16.22 -2.11 4.55
CA ASN A 166 15.72 -2.22 3.18
C ASN A 166 16.74 -1.78 2.14
N LEU A 167 17.54 -0.76 2.40
CA LEU A 167 18.51 -0.26 1.42
C LEU A 167 19.50 -1.35 0.94
N PRO A 168 20.19 -2.11 1.82
CA PRO A 168 21.03 -3.21 1.37
C PRO A 168 20.24 -4.41 0.84
N LEU A 169 18.99 -4.59 1.26
CA LEU A 169 18.15 -5.72 0.82
C LEU A 169 17.46 -5.48 -0.53
N VAL A 170 17.51 -4.26 -1.09
CA VAL A 170 16.92 -3.98 -2.42
C VAL A 170 17.41 -4.97 -3.48
N GLY A 171 18.71 -5.29 -3.48
CA GLY A 171 19.27 -6.28 -4.40
C GLY A 171 18.65 -7.68 -4.26
N LEU A 172 18.27 -8.07 -3.05
CA LEU A 172 17.57 -9.34 -2.81
C LEU A 172 16.14 -9.30 -3.37
N TRP A 173 15.41 -8.21 -3.12
CA TRP A 173 14.05 -8.02 -3.62
C TRP A 173 14.01 -7.97 -5.15
N VAL A 174 14.99 -7.32 -5.80
CA VAL A 174 15.11 -7.31 -7.26
C VAL A 174 15.34 -8.71 -7.80
N LYS A 175 16.15 -9.56 -7.14
CA LYS A 175 16.30 -10.97 -7.52
C LYS A 175 14.97 -11.74 -7.43
N LEU A 176 14.13 -11.43 -6.44
CA LEU A 176 12.81 -12.03 -6.33
C LEU A 176 11.90 -11.68 -7.53
N LEU A 177 12.01 -10.46 -8.05
CA LEU A 177 11.30 -10.04 -9.27
C LEU A 177 11.80 -10.72 -10.55
N GLN A 178 12.98 -11.31 -10.52
CA GLN A 178 13.53 -12.09 -11.64
C GLN A 178 13.02 -13.53 -11.69
N VAL A 179 12.30 -13.97 -10.65
CA VAL A 179 11.68 -15.31 -10.64
C VAL A 179 10.68 -15.39 -11.79
N PRO A 180 10.78 -16.43 -12.66
CA PRO A 180 9.87 -16.56 -13.79
C PRO A 180 8.41 -16.56 -13.33
N TYR A 181 7.58 -15.80 -14.00
CA TYR A 181 6.17 -15.65 -13.65
C TYR A 181 5.43 -17.01 -13.61
N ARG A 182 5.90 -17.98 -14.41
CA ARG A 182 5.39 -19.35 -14.40
C ARG A 182 5.50 -20.06 -13.05
N LEU A 183 6.51 -19.70 -12.24
CA LEU A 183 6.67 -20.22 -10.86
C LEU A 183 5.91 -19.37 -9.84
N LEU A 184 5.84 -18.06 -10.06
CA LEU A 184 5.09 -17.15 -9.18
C LEU A 184 3.58 -17.37 -9.29
N TYR A 185 3.07 -17.63 -10.48
CA TYR A 185 1.64 -17.77 -10.72
C TYR A 185 0.94 -18.80 -9.81
N PRO A 186 1.39 -20.07 -9.72
CA PRO A 186 0.76 -21.04 -8.84
C PRO A 186 0.82 -20.62 -7.37
N ALA A 187 1.94 -20.01 -6.94
CA ALA A 187 2.09 -19.54 -5.56
C ALA A 187 1.11 -18.39 -5.26
N ILE A 188 0.97 -17.41 -6.15
CA ILE A 188 0.05 -16.30 -5.98
C ILE A 188 -1.40 -16.81 -5.90
N VAL A 189 -1.81 -17.69 -6.83
CA VAL A 189 -3.16 -18.26 -6.83
C VAL A 189 -3.42 -19.06 -5.54
N PHE A 190 -2.45 -19.83 -5.09
CA PHE A 190 -2.55 -20.60 -3.85
C PHE A 190 -2.73 -19.69 -2.63
N PHE A 191 -1.92 -18.62 -2.50
CA PHE A 191 -2.06 -17.65 -1.42
C PHE A 191 -3.37 -16.86 -1.51
N CYS A 192 -3.83 -16.50 -2.71
CA CYS A 192 -5.15 -15.88 -2.89
C CYS A 192 -6.28 -16.81 -2.43
N ALA A 193 -6.22 -18.11 -2.77
CA ALA A 193 -7.22 -19.08 -2.35
C ALA A 193 -7.23 -19.24 -0.82
N ILE A 194 -6.06 -19.36 -0.17
CA ILE A 194 -5.95 -19.39 1.28
C ILE A 194 -6.51 -18.11 1.90
N GLY A 195 -6.14 -16.95 1.38
CA GLY A 195 -6.60 -15.64 1.88
C GLY A 195 -8.12 -15.51 1.81
N ILE A 196 -8.74 -15.88 0.68
CA ILE A 196 -10.20 -15.86 0.53
C ILE A 196 -10.87 -16.84 1.50
N TYR A 197 -10.35 -18.06 1.58
CA TYR A 197 -10.89 -19.08 2.49
C TYR A 197 -10.82 -18.65 3.95
N SER A 198 -9.72 -18.03 4.36
CA SER A 198 -9.47 -17.61 5.76
C SER A 198 -10.44 -16.54 6.27
N ILE A 199 -11.09 -15.79 5.38
CA ILE A 199 -12.01 -14.71 5.77
C ILE A 199 -13.30 -15.28 6.36
N ASN A 200 -13.90 -16.28 5.69
CA ASN A 200 -15.21 -16.81 6.06
C ASN A 200 -15.19 -18.30 6.34
N ASN A 201 -14.05 -18.99 6.20
CA ASN A 201 -13.89 -20.45 6.27
C ASN A 201 -14.86 -21.21 5.34
N ARG A 202 -15.14 -20.64 4.15
CA ARG A 202 -16.07 -21.21 3.17
C ARG A 202 -15.37 -21.48 1.85
N ALA A 203 -15.37 -22.72 1.42
CA ALA A 203 -14.84 -23.12 0.11
C ALA A 203 -15.61 -22.46 -1.06
N LEU A 204 -16.90 -22.15 -0.86
CA LEU A 204 -17.73 -21.48 -1.85
C LEU A 204 -17.15 -20.14 -2.30
N ASP A 205 -16.55 -19.36 -1.39
CA ASP A 205 -15.94 -18.06 -1.69
C ASP A 205 -14.74 -18.23 -2.63
N VAL A 206 -14.00 -19.31 -2.49
CA VAL A 206 -12.88 -19.64 -3.39
C VAL A 206 -13.40 -20.04 -4.77
N TYR A 207 -14.43 -20.88 -4.83
CA TYR A 207 -15.05 -21.25 -6.13
C TYR A 207 -15.66 -20.04 -6.85
N LEU A 208 -16.31 -19.15 -6.11
CA LEU A 208 -16.84 -17.90 -6.65
C LEU A 208 -15.71 -17.00 -7.21
N ALA A 209 -14.60 -16.87 -6.49
CA ALA A 209 -13.47 -16.08 -6.95
C ALA A 209 -12.88 -16.65 -8.26
N VAL A 210 -12.70 -17.96 -8.34
CA VAL A 210 -12.22 -18.64 -9.54
C VAL A 210 -13.20 -18.47 -10.71
N GLY A 211 -14.49 -18.71 -10.48
CA GLY A 211 -15.52 -18.57 -11.52
C GLY A 211 -15.60 -17.13 -12.06
N ILE A 212 -15.56 -16.14 -11.18
CA ILE A 212 -15.57 -14.73 -11.57
C ILE A 212 -14.25 -14.33 -12.25
N GLY A 213 -13.11 -14.87 -11.83
CA GLY A 213 -11.82 -14.64 -12.49
C GLY A 213 -11.80 -15.15 -13.93
N VAL A 214 -12.36 -16.35 -14.16
CA VAL A 214 -12.51 -16.92 -15.51
C VAL A 214 -13.45 -16.09 -16.37
N LEU A 215 -14.52 -15.53 -15.79
CA LEU A 215 -15.43 -14.61 -16.50
C LEU A 215 -14.81 -13.23 -16.73
N GLY A 216 -14.00 -12.75 -15.81
CA GLY A 216 -13.33 -11.46 -15.92
C GLY A 216 -12.26 -11.42 -17.03
N TYR A 217 -11.62 -12.55 -17.29
CA TYR A 217 -10.58 -12.64 -18.30
C TYR A 217 -11.06 -12.26 -19.72
N PRO A 218 -12.14 -12.86 -20.30
CA PRO A 218 -12.63 -12.44 -21.61
C PRO A 218 -13.17 -11.00 -21.62
N VAL A 219 -13.73 -10.52 -20.51
CA VAL A 219 -14.19 -9.13 -20.39
C VAL A 219 -13.03 -8.16 -20.51
N SER A 220 -11.92 -8.43 -19.84
CA SER A 220 -10.70 -7.61 -19.93
C SER A 220 -10.04 -7.73 -21.31
N TYR A 221 -10.03 -8.92 -21.90
CA TYR A 221 -9.46 -9.18 -23.22
C TYR A 221 -10.19 -8.44 -24.35
N THR A 222 -11.53 -8.29 -24.25
CA THR A 222 -12.34 -7.60 -25.23
C THR A 222 -12.35 -6.08 -25.09
N HIS A 223 -11.51 -5.50 -24.23
CA HIS A 223 -11.49 -4.08 -23.92
C HIS A 223 -12.85 -3.49 -23.49
N LEU A 224 -13.76 -4.33 -23.05
CA LEU A 224 -14.94 -3.89 -22.33
C LEU A 224 -14.44 -3.30 -21.02
N THR A 225 -14.13 -2.00 -21.04
CA THR A 225 -13.84 -1.25 -19.82
C THR A 225 -15.05 -1.38 -18.92
N LEU A 226 -14.97 -2.29 -17.96
CA LEU A 226 -15.87 -2.21 -16.81
C LEU A 226 -15.69 -0.79 -16.29
N PRO A 227 -16.77 -0.01 -16.18
CA PRO A 227 -16.63 1.39 -15.80
C PRO A 227 -15.95 1.45 -14.44
N THR A 228 -14.69 1.79 -14.43
CA THR A 228 -13.89 2.15 -13.25
C THR A 228 -14.51 3.33 -12.50
N ILE A 229 -15.59 3.89 -13.03
CA ILE A 229 -16.40 4.99 -12.48
C ILE A 229 -17.06 4.61 -11.13
N LEU A 230 -17.14 3.34 -10.78
CA LEU A 230 -17.71 2.91 -9.48
C LEU A 230 -16.68 2.75 -8.36
N LEU A 231 -15.41 3.07 -8.60
CA LEU A 231 -14.33 2.95 -7.61
C LEU A 231 -13.50 4.25 -7.43
N VAL A 232 -14.02 5.38 -7.89
CA VAL A 232 -13.45 6.70 -7.59
C VAL A 232 -14.39 7.46 -6.66
#